data_a835dafc5ccc40df62db563f27e762ba
#
_entry.id   a835dafc5ccc40df62db563f27e762ba
#
_cell.length_a   1.000
_cell.length_b   1.000
_cell.length_c   1.000
_cell.angle_alpha   90.00
_cell.angle_beta   90.00
_cell.angle_gamma   90.00
#
_symmetry.space_group_name_H-M   'P 1'
#
loop_
_entity.id
_entity.type
_entity.pdbx_description
1 polymer ?
#
loop_
_entity_poly.entity_id
_entity_poly.type
_entity_poly.pdbx_seq_one_letter_code
_entity_poly.pdbx_strand_id
1 'polypeptide(L)'
;MKNLSYICLLLLIFSCGTEAQKTVVDYAESITESELKTHLYTYASDEFMGREAGTEGEALAINFLRDYYKSTGLSGGSTDSSFFQEMTVTDRSGNSIDSYNVLAYIEGSDKANEVLVITSHLDHIGIEEDGQINNGADDDGSGTVAMMEIAEAFIEAVEDGNGPMRSVLFLHVSAEEKGLLGSKYYTDNPVYPLANTVANLNIDMIGRVDSLHINQPDYIYLIGPDILSEDLHDVSEKANKEYVGL
;
A
#
# COMPACT_ATOMS: atom_id res chain seq x y z
N MET A 1 -17.70 -11.80 76.78
CA MET A 1 -17.79 -10.74 75.78
C MET A 1 -16.96 -11.20 74.58
N LYS A 2 -17.63 -11.67 73.53
CA LYS A 2 -16.98 -12.18 72.24
C LYS A 2 -17.15 -11.14 71.17
N ASN A 3 -16.03 -10.54 70.78
CA ASN A 3 -16.00 -9.60 69.65
C ASN A 3 -16.04 -10.38 68.33
N LEU A 4 -17.10 -10.18 67.53
CA LEU A 4 -17.26 -10.74 66.22
C LEU A 4 -16.83 -9.67 65.19
N SER A 5 -15.63 -9.83 64.62
CA SER A 5 -15.11 -8.98 63.57
C SER A 5 -15.72 -9.42 62.22
N TYR A 6 -16.54 -8.57 61.62
CA TYR A 6 -17.03 -8.76 60.27
C TYR A 6 -15.97 -8.27 59.27
N ILE A 7 -15.34 -9.20 58.55
CA ILE A 7 -14.51 -8.88 57.38
C ILE A 7 -15.45 -8.72 56.19
N CYS A 8 -15.67 -7.48 55.76
CA CYS A 8 -16.30 -7.19 54.47
C CYS A 8 -15.30 -7.47 53.34
N LEU A 9 -15.49 -8.57 52.65
CA LEU A 9 -14.77 -8.89 51.41
C LEU A 9 -15.40 -8.09 50.27
N LEU A 10 -14.76 -6.99 49.85
CA LEU A 10 -15.14 -6.22 48.66
C LEU A 10 -14.72 -7.04 47.42
N LEU A 11 -15.65 -7.71 46.77
CA LEU A 11 -15.49 -8.29 45.46
C LEU A 11 -15.50 -7.13 44.41
N LEU A 12 -14.34 -6.70 43.97
CA LEU A 12 -14.19 -5.87 42.77
C LEU A 12 -14.53 -6.74 41.55
N ILE A 13 -15.75 -6.60 41.04
CA ILE A 13 -16.14 -7.17 39.79
C ILE A 13 -15.52 -6.26 38.71
N PHE A 14 -14.37 -6.68 38.18
CA PHE A 14 -13.84 -6.16 36.92
C PHE A 14 -14.83 -6.61 35.83
N SER A 15 -15.71 -5.72 35.42
CA SER A 15 -16.46 -5.88 34.18
C SER A 15 -15.45 -5.70 33.05
N CYS A 16 -14.90 -6.81 32.56
CA CYS A 16 -14.19 -6.84 31.28
C CYS A 16 -15.29 -6.69 30.22
N GLY A 17 -15.56 -5.47 29.79
CA GLY A 17 -16.35 -5.24 28.58
C GLY A 17 -15.54 -5.86 27.44
N THR A 18 -16.03 -6.95 26.87
CA THR A 18 -15.52 -7.43 25.57
C THR A 18 -15.95 -6.38 24.56
N GLU A 19 -15.02 -5.52 24.11
CA GLU A 19 -15.22 -4.76 22.89
C GLU A 19 -15.54 -5.76 21.77
N ALA A 20 -16.51 -5.40 20.91
CA ALA A 20 -16.84 -6.23 19.77
C ALA A 20 -15.56 -6.32 18.90
N GLN A 21 -15.21 -7.52 18.48
CA GLN A 21 -14.07 -7.73 17.59
C GLN A 21 -14.34 -7.01 16.27
N LYS A 22 -13.42 -6.14 15.84
CA LYS A 22 -13.50 -5.45 14.55
C LYS A 22 -13.52 -6.46 13.39
N THR A 23 -14.26 -6.12 12.38
CA THR A 23 -14.38 -6.87 11.12
C THR A 23 -13.46 -6.28 10.05
N VAL A 24 -13.32 -6.95 8.92
CA VAL A 24 -12.57 -6.42 7.77
C VAL A 24 -13.15 -5.08 7.28
N VAL A 25 -14.46 -4.89 7.39
CA VAL A 25 -15.12 -3.63 7.00
C VAL A 25 -14.73 -2.50 7.94
N ASP A 26 -14.64 -2.74 9.25
CA ASP A 26 -14.25 -1.72 10.22
C ASP A 26 -12.83 -1.19 9.94
N TYR A 27 -11.90 -2.06 9.50
CA TYR A 27 -10.56 -1.64 9.08
C TYR A 27 -10.56 -0.93 7.73
N ALA A 28 -11.40 -1.34 6.78
CA ALA A 28 -11.53 -0.64 5.51
C ALA A 28 -12.14 0.77 5.69
N GLU A 29 -13.04 0.95 6.65
CA GLU A 29 -13.65 2.25 7.00
C GLU A 29 -12.67 3.21 7.70
N SER A 30 -11.49 2.75 8.16
CA SER A 30 -10.43 3.64 8.66
C SER A 30 -9.82 4.47 7.53
N ILE A 31 -9.85 4.01 6.29
CA ILE A 31 -9.37 4.74 5.11
C ILE A 31 -10.34 5.89 4.82
N THR A 32 -9.89 7.13 4.99
CA THR A 32 -10.76 8.29 4.83
C THR A 32 -10.42 9.16 3.63
N GLU A 33 -11.44 9.79 3.02
CA GLU A 33 -11.23 10.78 1.96
C GLU A 33 -10.30 11.93 2.41
N SER A 34 -10.37 12.31 3.69
CA SER A 34 -9.58 13.42 4.25
C SER A 34 -8.09 13.10 4.28
N GLU A 35 -7.72 11.88 4.65
CA GLU A 35 -6.34 11.41 4.70
C GLU A 35 -5.79 11.20 3.30
N LEU A 36 -6.52 10.46 2.45
CA LEU A 36 -6.18 10.31 1.04
C LEU A 36 -5.93 11.66 0.36
N LYS A 37 -6.82 12.64 0.60
CA LYS A 37 -6.67 13.99 0.06
C LYS A 37 -5.41 14.68 0.59
N THR A 38 -5.13 14.59 1.87
CA THR A 38 -3.96 15.20 2.50
C THR A 38 -2.67 14.65 1.91
N HIS A 39 -2.58 13.32 1.78
CA HIS A 39 -1.43 12.66 1.20
C HIS A 39 -1.28 12.97 -0.28
N LEU A 40 -2.36 12.91 -1.06
CA LEU A 40 -2.32 13.17 -2.49
C LEU A 40 -1.93 14.60 -2.82
N TYR A 41 -2.50 15.60 -2.12
CA TYR A 41 -2.15 17.01 -2.34
C TYR A 41 -0.70 17.33 -1.96
N THR A 42 -0.12 16.60 -1.03
CA THR A 42 1.31 16.69 -0.71
C THR A 42 2.14 16.00 -1.79
N TYR A 43 1.85 14.74 -2.08
CA TYR A 43 2.63 13.89 -2.97
C TYR A 43 2.62 14.35 -4.43
N ALA A 44 1.51 14.94 -4.89
CA ALA A 44 1.34 15.52 -6.21
C ALA A 44 1.52 17.05 -6.23
N SER A 45 2.20 17.63 -5.22
CA SER A 45 2.52 19.06 -5.24
C SER A 45 3.70 19.37 -6.15
N ASP A 46 3.85 20.65 -6.50
CA ASP A 46 4.99 21.14 -7.29
C ASP A 46 6.34 20.92 -6.60
N GLU A 47 6.34 20.76 -5.27
CA GLU A 47 7.53 20.46 -4.48
C GLU A 47 8.17 19.14 -4.88
N PHE A 48 7.37 18.18 -5.34
CA PHE A 48 7.82 16.88 -5.80
C PHE A 48 8.23 16.85 -7.29
N MET A 49 8.19 18.01 -7.98
CA MET A 49 8.72 18.20 -9.33
C MET A 49 8.30 17.12 -10.35
N GLY A 50 7.11 16.55 -10.17
CA GLY A 50 6.58 15.50 -11.04
C GLY A 50 7.31 14.15 -10.96
N ARG A 51 8.13 13.92 -9.95
CA ARG A 51 8.70 12.62 -9.52
C ARG A 51 9.37 11.78 -10.62
N GLU A 52 9.95 12.41 -11.65
CA GLU A 52 10.62 11.66 -12.72
C GLU A 52 11.75 10.79 -12.17
N ALA A 53 11.81 9.53 -12.62
CA ALA A 53 12.81 8.56 -12.18
C ALA A 53 14.25 9.06 -12.41
N GLY A 54 15.11 8.92 -11.37
CA GLY A 54 16.49 9.38 -11.37
C GLY A 54 16.66 10.87 -11.07
N THR A 55 15.60 11.60 -10.68
CA THR A 55 15.65 13.04 -10.37
C THR A 55 15.51 13.35 -8.89
N GLU A 56 15.70 14.65 -8.54
CA GLU A 56 15.46 15.14 -7.18
C GLU A 56 13.98 14.96 -6.76
N GLY A 57 13.04 15.11 -7.70
CA GLY A 57 11.61 14.91 -7.43
C GLY A 57 11.29 13.47 -7.02
N GLU A 58 11.88 12.49 -7.68
CA GLU A 58 11.79 11.11 -7.26
C GLU A 58 12.42 10.87 -5.88
N ALA A 59 13.61 11.44 -5.62
CA ALA A 59 14.26 11.28 -4.31
C ALA A 59 13.41 11.82 -3.16
N LEU A 60 12.64 12.90 -3.38
CA LEU A 60 11.68 13.42 -2.41
C LEU A 60 10.53 12.42 -2.20
N ALA A 61 9.98 11.83 -3.28
CA ALA A 61 8.91 10.84 -3.21
C ALA A 61 9.35 9.57 -2.46
N ILE A 62 10.52 9.04 -2.77
CA ILE A 62 11.14 7.89 -2.09
C ILE A 62 11.28 8.14 -0.58
N ASN A 63 11.79 9.32 -0.20
CA ASN A 63 11.95 9.68 1.20
C ASN A 63 10.61 9.88 1.90
N PHE A 64 9.63 10.49 1.23
CA PHE A 64 8.27 10.67 1.75
C PHE A 64 7.63 9.33 2.10
N LEU A 65 7.66 8.36 1.20
CA LEU A 65 7.12 7.02 1.40
C LEU A 65 7.82 6.28 2.55
N ARG A 66 9.17 6.31 2.56
CA ARG A 66 9.95 5.73 3.66
C ARG A 66 9.56 6.33 5.01
N ASP A 67 9.48 7.65 5.10
CA ASP A 67 9.22 8.35 6.35
C ASP A 67 7.79 8.12 6.82
N TYR A 68 6.83 8.03 5.89
CA TYR A 68 5.47 7.61 6.19
C TYR A 68 5.44 6.22 6.82
N TYR A 69 5.93 5.20 6.13
CA TYR A 69 5.92 3.83 6.65
C TYR A 69 6.69 3.67 7.96
N LYS A 70 7.78 4.40 8.11
CA LYS A 70 8.53 4.42 9.36
C LYS A 70 7.72 5.05 10.49
N SER A 71 6.92 6.08 10.22
CA SER A 71 6.07 6.76 11.21
C SER A 71 4.91 5.89 11.68
N THR A 72 4.42 5.00 10.82
CA THR A 72 3.35 4.02 11.16
C THR A 72 3.88 2.79 11.89
N GLY A 73 5.20 2.68 12.07
CA GLY A 73 5.83 1.54 12.75
C GLY A 73 6.09 0.32 11.88
N LEU A 74 5.84 0.41 10.56
CA LEU A 74 6.18 -0.67 9.64
C LEU A 74 7.69 -0.88 9.53
N SER A 75 8.07 -2.12 9.29
CA SER A 75 9.44 -2.48 8.96
C SER A 75 9.70 -2.29 7.45
N GLY A 76 10.94 -1.99 7.12
CA GLY A 76 11.38 -2.03 5.73
C GLY A 76 11.27 -3.45 5.17
N GLY A 77 10.85 -3.56 3.91
CA GLY A 77 10.63 -4.83 3.23
C GLY A 77 11.87 -5.46 2.62
N SER A 78 13.03 -4.80 2.67
CA SER A 78 14.28 -5.35 2.17
C SER A 78 14.90 -6.37 3.14
N THR A 79 15.83 -7.20 2.64
CA THR A 79 16.49 -8.25 3.43
C THR A 79 17.31 -7.74 4.61
N ASP A 80 17.76 -6.48 4.55
CA ASP A 80 18.46 -5.78 5.63
C ASP A 80 17.52 -4.93 6.51
N SER A 81 16.22 -5.10 6.33
CA SER A 81 15.17 -4.29 6.96
C SER A 81 15.19 -2.81 6.53
N SER A 82 15.88 -2.46 5.46
CA SER A 82 15.73 -1.16 4.83
C SER A 82 14.42 -1.06 4.05
N PHE A 83 14.00 0.18 3.77
CA PHE A 83 12.82 0.43 2.93
C PHE A 83 13.15 0.46 1.44
N PHE A 84 14.38 0.18 1.05
CA PHE A 84 14.87 0.41 -0.31
C PHE A 84 15.38 -0.84 -0.97
N GLN A 85 14.99 -1.02 -2.22
CA GLN A 85 15.68 -1.88 -3.17
C GLN A 85 16.36 -0.98 -4.20
N GLU A 86 17.66 -0.76 -4.02
CA GLU A 86 18.49 0.03 -4.93
C GLU A 86 18.61 -0.66 -6.28
N MET A 87 18.53 0.14 -7.35
CA MET A 87 18.64 -0.36 -8.70
C MET A 87 19.32 0.63 -9.63
N THR A 88 20.07 0.09 -10.60
CA THR A 88 20.50 0.82 -11.80
C THR A 88 19.84 0.15 -13.00
N VAL A 89 19.00 0.89 -13.72
CA VAL A 89 18.25 0.38 -14.87
C VAL A 89 18.57 1.19 -16.12
N THR A 90 18.22 0.66 -17.28
CA THR A 90 18.46 1.34 -18.56
C THR A 90 17.14 1.53 -19.28
N ASP A 91 16.83 2.78 -19.64
CA ASP A 91 15.62 3.13 -20.38
C ASP A 91 15.68 2.67 -21.87
N ARG A 92 14.56 2.85 -22.58
CA ARG A 92 14.48 2.49 -24.00
C ARG A 92 15.40 3.31 -24.91
N SER A 93 15.89 4.45 -24.43
CA SER A 93 16.81 5.33 -25.16
C SER A 93 18.28 5.00 -24.87
N GLY A 94 18.55 4.08 -23.95
CA GLY A 94 19.89 3.66 -23.55
C GLY A 94 20.48 4.49 -22.41
N ASN A 95 19.70 5.33 -21.72
CA ASN A 95 20.15 6.10 -20.57
C ASN A 95 20.14 5.21 -19.32
N SER A 96 21.20 5.32 -18.51
CA SER A 96 21.26 4.70 -17.19
C SER A 96 20.54 5.56 -16.16
N ILE A 97 19.69 4.94 -15.35
CA ILE A 97 18.92 5.57 -14.28
C ILE A 97 19.24 4.84 -12.98
N ASP A 98 19.75 5.57 -11.99
CA ASP A 98 19.90 5.08 -10.62
C ASP A 98 18.64 5.47 -9.86
N SER A 99 17.98 4.52 -9.25
CA SER A 99 16.68 4.68 -8.59
C SER A 99 16.46 3.63 -7.51
N TYR A 100 15.29 3.66 -6.87
CA TYR A 100 14.92 2.77 -5.77
C TYR A 100 13.45 2.37 -5.87
N ASN A 101 13.17 1.08 -5.72
CA ASN A 101 11.85 0.67 -5.26
C ASN A 101 11.75 0.88 -3.75
N VAL A 102 10.56 1.28 -3.26
CA VAL A 102 10.30 1.43 -1.82
C VAL A 102 9.45 0.27 -1.33
N LEU A 103 9.90 -0.39 -0.25
CA LEU A 103 9.31 -1.60 0.26
C LEU A 103 8.95 -1.46 1.74
N ALA A 104 7.71 -1.78 2.10
CA ALA A 104 7.28 -1.96 3.47
C ALA A 104 6.67 -3.36 3.65
N TYR A 105 6.76 -3.94 4.84
CA TYR A 105 6.43 -5.34 5.04
C TYR A 105 5.70 -5.58 6.34
N ILE A 106 4.68 -6.44 6.27
CA ILE A 106 3.97 -7.01 7.40
C ILE A 106 4.18 -8.52 7.38
N GLU A 107 4.73 -9.07 8.44
CA GLU A 107 4.87 -10.52 8.59
C GLU A 107 3.52 -11.15 8.90
N GLY A 108 3.18 -12.20 8.16
CA GLY A 108 1.97 -12.97 8.39
C GLY A 108 2.06 -13.87 9.62
N SER A 109 0.92 -14.28 10.17
CA SER A 109 0.85 -15.16 11.34
C SER A 109 1.09 -16.64 10.97
N ASP A 110 0.10 -17.29 10.34
CA ASP A 110 0.11 -18.74 10.11
C ASP A 110 0.80 -19.16 8.81
N LYS A 111 0.87 -18.25 7.83
CA LYS A 111 1.38 -18.47 6.48
C LYS A 111 2.44 -17.44 6.10
N ALA A 112 3.33 -17.11 7.03
CA ALA A 112 4.34 -16.08 6.86
C ALA A 112 5.25 -16.27 5.61
N ASN A 113 5.41 -17.49 5.13
CA ASN A 113 6.18 -17.78 3.91
C ASN A 113 5.41 -17.53 2.60
N GLU A 114 4.09 -17.34 2.65
CA GLU A 114 3.28 -16.96 1.50
C GLU A 114 3.16 -15.42 1.48
N VAL A 115 3.57 -14.78 0.40
CA VAL A 115 3.63 -13.31 0.29
C VAL A 115 2.57 -12.82 -0.69
N LEU A 116 1.68 -11.95 -0.22
CA LEU A 116 0.85 -11.11 -1.07
C LEU A 116 1.62 -9.82 -1.35
N VAL A 117 1.77 -9.47 -2.61
CA VAL A 117 2.40 -8.20 -3.02
C VAL A 117 1.30 -7.23 -3.42
N ILE A 118 1.36 -6.00 -2.92
CA ILE A 118 0.52 -4.89 -3.36
C ILE A 118 1.46 -3.86 -3.98
N THR A 119 1.17 -3.42 -5.20
CA THR A 119 2.03 -2.50 -5.95
C THR A 119 1.28 -1.25 -6.39
N SER A 120 2.02 -0.15 -6.47
CA SER A 120 1.72 1.08 -7.22
C SER A 120 3.04 1.62 -7.76
N HIS A 121 3.01 2.54 -8.74
CA HIS A 121 4.26 3.18 -9.08
C HIS A 121 4.42 4.56 -8.45
N LEU A 122 5.66 4.90 -8.08
CA LEU A 122 5.95 6.11 -7.33
C LEU A 122 6.39 7.29 -8.22
N ASP A 123 6.90 6.99 -9.41
CA ASP A 123 7.40 7.98 -10.36
C ASP A 123 6.28 8.55 -11.25
N HIS A 124 6.61 9.65 -11.94
CA HIS A 124 5.84 10.19 -13.04
C HIS A 124 6.79 10.88 -14.03
N ILE A 125 6.30 11.71 -14.93
CA ILE A 125 7.06 12.19 -16.09
C ILE A 125 7.83 13.50 -15.88
N GLY A 126 7.80 14.08 -14.68
CA GLY A 126 8.66 15.19 -14.29
C GLY A 126 8.24 16.57 -14.82
N ILE A 127 9.22 17.34 -15.27
CA ILE A 127 9.06 18.73 -15.70
C ILE A 127 9.30 18.83 -17.21
N GLU A 128 8.37 19.43 -17.93
CA GLU A 128 8.47 19.69 -19.35
C GLU A 128 9.55 20.74 -19.70
N GLU A 129 9.97 20.80 -20.96
CA GLU A 129 10.99 21.77 -21.42
C GLU A 129 10.58 23.23 -21.20
N ASP A 130 9.28 23.53 -21.19
CA ASP A 130 8.74 24.87 -20.92
C ASP A 130 8.60 25.19 -19.42
N GLY A 131 8.98 24.24 -18.55
CA GLY A 131 8.93 24.38 -17.11
C GLY A 131 7.60 23.96 -16.46
N GLN A 132 6.64 23.44 -17.25
CA GLN A 132 5.40 22.89 -16.70
C GLN A 132 5.70 21.61 -15.91
N ILE A 133 5.17 21.52 -14.68
CA ILE A 133 5.30 20.34 -13.84
C ILE A 133 4.14 19.40 -14.10
N ASN A 134 4.44 18.16 -14.42
CA ASN A 134 3.45 17.08 -14.50
C ASN A 134 3.31 16.46 -13.11
N ASN A 135 2.31 16.90 -12.37
CA ASN A 135 2.16 16.53 -10.96
C ASN A 135 1.79 15.06 -10.74
N GLY A 136 1.22 14.35 -11.73
CA GLY A 136 0.90 12.93 -11.64
C GLY A 136 -0.01 12.59 -10.46
N ALA A 137 -1.13 13.33 -10.28
CA ALA A 137 -2.02 13.09 -9.15
C ALA A 137 -2.83 11.81 -9.30
N ASP A 138 -3.30 11.50 -10.52
CA ASP A 138 -4.01 10.28 -10.83
C ASP A 138 -3.02 9.16 -11.20
N ASP A 139 -2.07 9.45 -12.07
CA ASP A 139 -1.02 8.58 -12.56
C ASP A 139 0.35 8.89 -11.87
N ASP A 140 0.85 8.12 -10.90
CA ASP A 140 0.06 7.18 -10.08
C ASP A 140 0.06 7.63 -8.62
N GLY A 141 -0.11 8.95 -8.39
CA GLY A 141 -0.29 9.48 -7.04
C GLY A 141 -1.49 8.84 -6.34
N SER A 142 -2.59 8.57 -7.09
CA SER A 142 -3.80 7.99 -6.54
C SER A 142 -3.59 6.57 -6.03
N GLY A 143 -2.93 5.71 -6.78
CA GLY A 143 -2.60 4.35 -6.34
C GLY A 143 -1.57 4.34 -5.21
N THR A 144 -0.56 5.22 -5.31
CA THR A 144 0.47 5.35 -4.26
C THR A 144 -0.13 5.71 -2.90
N VAL A 145 -0.99 6.74 -2.82
CA VAL A 145 -1.57 7.13 -1.53
C VAL A 145 -2.63 6.15 -1.04
N ALA A 146 -3.37 5.50 -1.95
CA ALA A 146 -4.29 4.43 -1.58
C ALA A 146 -3.54 3.27 -0.93
N MET A 147 -2.38 2.89 -1.46
CA MET A 147 -1.55 1.83 -0.88
C MET A 147 -1.00 2.21 0.50
N MET A 148 -0.68 3.50 0.75
CA MET A 148 -0.29 4.00 2.07
C MET A 148 -1.39 3.77 3.10
N GLU A 149 -2.62 4.17 2.80
CA GLU A 149 -3.79 4.02 3.68
C GLU A 149 -4.16 2.54 3.89
N ILE A 150 -4.08 1.71 2.85
CA ILE A 150 -4.27 0.27 2.96
C ILE A 150 -3.26 -0.34 3.95
N ALA A 151 -2.00 0.10 3.89
CA ALA A 151 -0.99 -0.38 4.82
C ALA A 151 -1.30 0.01 6.27
N GLU A 152 -1.83 1.22 6.51
CA GLU A 152 -2.25 1.68 7.84
C GLU A 152 -3.42 0.84 8.37
N ALA A 153 -4.42 0.55 7.55
CA ALA A 153 -5.53 -0.34 7.91
C ALA A 153 -5.04 -1.75 8.30
N PHE A 154 -4.03 -2.28 7.61
CA PHE A 154 -3.39 -3.54 7.99
C PHE A 154 -2.63 -3.46 9.31
N ILE A 155 -1.98 -2.33 9.60
CA ILE A 155 -1.27 -2.11 10.87
C ILE A 155 -2.27 -2.10 12.02
N GLU A 156 -3.37 -1.37 11.89
CA GLU A 156 -4.45 -1.35 12.88
C GLU A 156 -4.98 -2.77 13.15
N ALA A 157 -5.18 -3.57 12.10
CA ALA A 157 -5.57 -4.96 12.24
C ALA A 157 -4.52 -5.80 13.00
N VAL A 158 -3.23 -5.56 12.76
CA VAL A 158 -2.13 -6.23 13.49
C VAL A 158 -2.13 -5.85 14.97
N GLU A 159 -2.29 -4.58 15.29
CA GLU A 159 -2.34 -4.06 16.67
C GLU A 159 -3.53 -4.64 17.45
N ASP A 160 -4.66 -4.84 16.79
CA ASP A 160 -5.84 -5.48 17.36
C ASP A 160 -5.74 -7.03 17.44
N GLY A 161 -4.64 -7.62 16.96
CA GLY A 161 -4.44 -9.08 16.92
C GLY A 161 -5.21 -9.78 15.79
N ASN A 162 -5.71 -9.05 14.81
CA ASN A 162 -6.44 -9.52 13.63
C ASN A 162 -5.61 -9.41 12.35
N GLY A 163 -4.29 -9.35 12.46
CA GLY A 163 -3.37 -9.21 11.33
C GLY A 163 -3.49 -10.34 10.30
N PRO A 164 -2.89 -10.17 9.11
CA PRO A 164 -3.01 -11.10 8.02
C PRO A 164 -2.36 -12.44 8.34
N MET A 165 -2.94 -13.53 7.80
CA MET A 165 -2.32 -14.86 7.90
C MET A 165 -1.08 -14.98 7.01
N ARG A 166 -1.11 -14.38 5.81
CA ARG A 166 0.01 -14.29 4.87
C ARG A 166 0.77 -13.00 5.11
N SER A 167 2.04 -13.02 4.78
CA SER A 167 2.82 -11.77 4.74
C SER A 167 2.32 -10.85 3.62
N VAL A 168 2.41 -9.55 3.86
CA VAL A 168 2.05 -8.52 2.88
C VAL A 168 3.27 -7.66 2.60
N LEU A 169 3.62 -7.54 1.33
CA LEU A 169 4.65 -6.65 0.84
C LEU A 169 4.00 -5.49 0.09
N PHE A 170 4.17 -4.28 0.61
CA PHE A 170 3.83 -3.04 -0.07
C PHE A 170 5.05 -2.60 -0.88
N LEU A 171 4.92 -2.59 -2.19
CA LEU A 171 6.03 -2.35 -3.12
C LEU A 171 5.69 -1.20 -4.07
N HIS A 172 6.20 -0.01 -3.77
CA HIS A 172 6.15 1.12 -4.71
C HIS A 172 7.30 0.96 -5.71
N VAL A 173 6.96 0.70 -6.96
CA VAL A 173 7.94 0.54 -8.02
C VAL A 173 8.28 1.88 -8.64
N SER A 174 9.53 2.07 -9.05
CA SER A 174 9.97 3.25 -9.76
C SER A 174 10.24 2.97 -11.24
N ALA A 175 10.46 4.05 -11.99
CA ALA A 175 10.76 4.01 -13.43
C ALA A 175 9.72 3.20 -14.24
N GLU A 176 8.46 3.27 -13.82
CA GLU A 176 7.32 2.71 -14.55
C GLU A 176 7.19 3.40 -15.90
N GLU A 177 7.18 4.74 -15.91
CA GLU A 177 7.07 5.62 -17.06
C GLU A 177 8.22 5.47 -18.08
N LYS A 178 9.34 4.92 -17.63
CA LYS A 178 10.49 4.58 -18.47
C LYS A 178 10.40 3.18 -19.08
N GLY A 179 9.33 2.44 -18.78
CA GLY A 179 9.02 1.13 -19.36
C GLY A 179 8.97 -0.01 -18.37
N LEU A 180 8.28 0.15 -17.24
CA LEU A 180 8.06 -0.85 -16.19
C LEU A 180 9.38 -1.33 -15.55
N LEU A 181 10.40 -0.45 -15.46
CA LEU A 181 11.76 -0.89 -15.13
C LEU A 181 11.89 -1.35 -13.68
N GLY A 182 11.22 -0.69 -12.73
CA GLY A 182 11.28 -1.06 -11.31
C GLY A 182 10.60 -2.38 -11.01
N SER A 183 9.42 -2.62 -11.57
CA SER A 183 8.72 -3.89 -11.43
C SER A 183 9.47 -5.04 -12.11
N LYS A 184 10.06 -4.78 -13.29
CA LYS A 184 10.94 -5.72 -13.95
C LYS A 184 12.18 -6.02 -13.09
N TYR A 185 12.81 -4.99 -12.54
CA TYR A 185 13.98 -5.18 -11.66
C TYR A 185 13.64 -6.04 -10.45
N TYR A 186 12.48 -5.78 -9.80
CA TYR A 186 12.02 -6.59 -8.69
C TYR A 186 11.81 -8.06 -9.09
N THR A 187 11.20 -8.33 -10.23
CA THR A 187 10.96 -9.71 -10.69
C THR A 187 12.24 -10.43 -11.07
N ASP A 188 13.24 -9.71 -11.59
CA ASP A 188 14.57 -10.28 -11.91
C ASP A 188 15.45 -10.46 -10.65
N ASN A 189 15.23 -9.63 -9.61
CA ASN A 189 15.99 -9.60 -8.36
C ASN A 189 15.04 -9.58 -7.13
N PRO A 190 14.18 -10.57 -6.96
CA PRO A 190 13.13 -10.50 -5.95
C PRO A 190 13.71 -10.56 -4.54
N VAL A 191 13.22 -9.67 -3.66
CA VAL A 191 13.58 -9.67 -2.22
C VAL A 191 13.02 -10.91 -1.53
N TYR A 192 11.80 -11.29 -1.89
CA TYR A 192 11.17 -12.54 -1.48
C TYR A 192 11.07 -13.47 -2.68
N PRO A 193 11.35 -14.80 -2.54
CA PRO A 193 11.28 -15.73 -3.67
C PRO A 193 9.93 -15.65 -4.40
N LEU A 194 9.93 -15.49 -5.72
CA LEU A 194 8.70 -15.42 -6.52
C LEU A 194 7.82 -16.68 -6.34
N ALA A 195 8.43 -17.83 -6.04
CA ALA A 195 7.67 -19.06 -5.74
C ALA A 195 6.81 -18.95 -4.47
N ASN A 196 7.10 -17.98 -3.60
CA ASN A 196 6.34 -17.71 -2.38
C ASN A 196 5.31 -16.59 -2.60
N THR A 197 5.38 -15.86 -3.71
CA THR A 197 4.41 -14.80 -4.05
C THR A 197 3.13 -15.45 -4.55
N VAL A 198 2.03 -15.26 -3.80
CA VAL A 198 0.73 -15.87 -4.11
C VAL A 198 -0.07 -15.06 -5.12
N ALA A 199 0.06 -13.74 -5.06
CA ALA A 199 -0.54 -12.80 -6.01
C ALA A 199 0.18 -11.45 -5.96
N ASN A 200 0.02 -10.66 -7.00
CA ASN A 200 0.27 -9.22 -7.02
C ASN A 200 -1.03 -8.47 -7.32
N LEU A 201 -1.37 -7.50 -6.49
CA LEU A 201 -2.48 -6.58 -6.69
C LEU A 201 -1.89 -5.20 -7.02
N ASN A 202 -1.97 -4.80 -8.28
CA ASN A 202 -1.49 -3.50 -8.71
C ASN A 202 -2.61 -2.48 -8.64
N ILE A 203 -2.32 -1.29 -8.12
CA ILE A 203 -3.24 -0.16 -8.03
C ILE A 203 -2.66 0.95 -8.88
N ASP A 204 -3.43 1.41 -9.87
CA ASP A 204 -2.96 2.39 -10.84
C ASP A 204 -4.15 3.19 -11.38
N MET A 205 -4.02 4.53 -11.40
CA MET A 205 -5.00 5.47 -11.93
C MET A 205 -6.43 5.29 -11.40
N ILE A 206 -6.60 5.25 -10.10
CA ILE A 206 -7.92 5.08 -9.44
C ILE A 206 -8.57 6.40 -9.01
N GLY A 207 -7.95 7.53 -9.27
CA GLY A 207 -8.39 8.85 -8.81
C GLY A 207 -9.35 9.58 -9.78
N ARG A 208 -9.77 8.96 -10.89
CA ARG A 208 -10.52 9.62 -11.94
C ARG A 208 -11.68 8.78 -12.47
N VAL A 209 -12.79 9.45 -12.79
CA VAL A 209 -13.93 8.83 -13.49
C VAL A 209 -13.77 9.05 -15.00
N ASP A 210 -13.88 8.00 -15.79
CA ASP A 210 -13.84 8.10 -17.24
C ASP A 210 -15.17 8.54 -17.85
N SER A 211 -15.17 8.85 -19.16
CA SER A 211 -16.35 9.33 -19.87
C SER A 211 -17.48 8.30 -20.00
N LEU A 212 -17.21 7.02 -19.84
CA LEU A 212 -18.19 5.95 -19.91
C LEU A 212 -18.98 5.81 -18.61
N HIS A 213 -18.36 6.18 -17.49
CA HIS A 213 -18.90 6.00 -16.13
C HIS A 213 -19.30 7.31 -15.45
N ILE A 214 -19.37 8.44 -16.18
CA ILE A 214 -19.67 9.77 -15.61
C ILE A 214 -21.00 9.83 -14.82
N ASN A 215 -21.93 8.95 -15.11
CA ASN A 215 -23.22 8.84 -14.41
C ASN A 215 -23.25 7.68 -13.38
N GLN A 216 -22.18 6.91 -13.28
CA GLN A 216 -22.00 5.79 -12.36
C GLN A 216 -20.53 5.81 -11.88
N PRO A 217 -20.14 6.77 -11.05
CA PRO A 217 -18.75 7.01 -10.68
C PRO A 217 -18.17 5.92 -9.75
N ASP A 218 -19.02 5.11 -9.15
CA ASP A 218 -18.61 4.06 -8.22
C ASP A 218 -18.28 2.81 -9.02
N TYR A 219 -17.03 2.72 -9.49
CA TYR A 219 -16.52 1.56 -10.24
C TYR A 219 -14.99 1.48 -10.13
N ILE A 220 -14.47 0.30 -10.42
CA ILE A 220 -13.06 0.05 -10.72
C ILE A 220 -12.95 -0.89 -11.93
N TYR A 221 -11.85 -0.79 -12.66
CA TYR A 221 -11.49 -1.80 -13.66
C TYR A 221 -10.58 -2.86 -13.02
N LEU A 222 -11.00 -4.11 -13.08
CA LEU A 222 -10.11 -5.23 -12.78
C LEU A 222 -9.47 -5.69 -14.09
N ILE A 223 -8.15 -5.50 -14.21
CA ILE A 223 -7.40 -5.81 -15.43
C ILE A 223 -6.61 -7.10 -15.24
N GLY A 224 -6.94 -8.11 -16.02
CA GLY A 224 -6.17 -9.34 -16.16
C GLY A 224 -6.48 -10.51 -15.23
N PRO A 225 -7.28 -10.42 -14.15
CA PRO A 225 -7.49 -11.58 -13.28
C PRO A 225 -8.15 -12.74 -14.03
N ASP A 226 -9.10 -12.48 -14.90
CA ASP A 226 -9.78 -13.47 -15.74
C ASP A 226 -8.88 -14.17 -16.76
N ILE A 227 -7.76 -13.52 -17.15
CA ILE A 227 -6.76 -14.05 -18.08
C ILE A 227 -5.65 -14.78 -17.35
N LEU A 228 -5.24 -14.26 -16.17
CA LEU A 228 -4.06 -14.72 -15.43
C LEU A 228 -4.40 -15.86 -14.48
N SER A 229 -5.57 -15.80 -13.80
CA SER A 229 -5.99 -16.75 -12.80
C SER A 229 -7.49 -16.68 -12.56
N GLU A 230 -8.22 -17.74 -12.92
CA GLU A 230 -9.66 -17.90 -12.63
C GLU A 230 -9.94 -17.80 -11.12
N ASP A 231 -9.08 -18.41 -10.29
CA ASP A 231 -9.20 -18.35 -8.83
C ASP A 231 -9.08 -16.91 -8.30
N LEU A 232 -8.17 -16.10 -8.84
CA LEU A 232 -8.00 -14.70 -8.44
C LEU A 232 -9.22 -13.86 -8.86
N HIS A 233 -9.76 -14.11 -10.07
CA HIS A 233 -10.98 -13.48 -10.53
C HIS A 233 -12.15 -13.78 -9.58
N ASP A 234 -12.38 -15.05 -9.28
CA ASP A 234 -13.45 -15.50 -8.40
C ASP A 234 -13.34 -14.89 -6.97
N VAL A 235 -12.12 -14.79 -6.44
CA VAL A 235 -11.86 -14.14 -5.15
C VAL A 235 -12.21 -12.66 -5.20
N SER A 236 -11.83 -11.95 -6.27
CA SER A 236 -12.11 -10.54 -6.45
C SER A 236 -13.61 -10.26 -6.57
N GLU A 237 -14.32 -11.03 -7.41
CA GLU A 237 -15.77 -10.94 -7.55
C GLU A 237 -16.52 -11.23 -6.24
N LYS A 238 -16.06 -12.25 -5.50
CA LYS A 238 -16.63 -12.57 -4.20
C LYS A 238 -16.43 -11.43 -3.21
N ALA A 239 -15.22 -10.86 -3.13
CA ALA A 239 -14.92 -9.76 -2.23
C ALA A 239 -15.75 -8.51 -2.59
N ASN A 240 -15.85 -8.17 -3.89
CA ASN A 240 -16.71 -7.10 -4.36
C ASN A 240 -18.17 -7.30 -3.91
N LYS A 241 -18.74 -8.47 -4.18
CA LYS A 241 -20.14 -8.77 -3.84
C LYS A 241 -20.40 -8.76 -2.32
N GLU A 242 -19.43 -9.19 -1.51
CA GLU A 242 -19.60 -9.35 -0.06
C GLU A 242 -19.39 -8.03 0.69
N TYR A 243 -18.45 -7.19 0.25
CA TYR A 243 -17.97 -6.05 1.02
C TYR A 243 -18.15 -4.69 0.35
N VAL A 244 -18.16 -4.60 -0.98
CA VAL A 244 -18.10 -3.33 -1.71
C VAL A 244 -19.37 -3.06 -2.51
N GLY A 245 -19.74 -3.95 -3.42
CA GLY A 245 -20.98 -3.87 -4.21
C GLY A 245 -20.89 -2.97 -5.44
N LEU A 246 -19.69 -2.84 -6.05
CA LEU A 246 -19.45 -2.13 -7.32
C LEU A 246 -19.90 -2.94 -8.53
#